data_a4921860ea5425476f3a0fa7390addb7
#
_entry.id   a4921860ea5425476f3a0fa7390addb7
#
_cell.length_a   1.000
_cell.length_b   1.000
_cell.length_c   1.000
_cell.angle_alpha   90.00
_cell.angle_beta   90.00
_cell.angle_gamma   90.00
#
_symmetry.space_group_name_H-M   'P 1'
#
loop_
_entity.id
_entity.type
_entity.pdbx_description
1 polymer ?
#
loop_
_entity_poly.entity_id
_entity_poly.type
_entity_poly.pdbx_seq_one_letter_code
_entity_poly.pdbx_strand_id
1 'polypeptide(L)'
;MILLGDFNIFDTSDETLQAIARAGFVLPPQLQQLPSNAPKTKHYDQIAFIAPDVQDQLQLCQAGVFNYFDYVYRQEQEPLYADQMGAAYLSAKNGAARSPDERTQYYNEWRTYQMSDHLPMWIELRVDFGREYLRRKLALQTPPEPIPDAAETRGG
;
A
#
# COMPACT_ATOMS: atom_id res chain seq x y z
N MET A 1 11.90 2.31 -10.29
CA MET A 1 11.70 3.42 -9.33
C MET A 1 10.50 3.09 -8.47
N ILE A 2 10.55 3.39 -7.15
CA ILE A 2 9.43 3.24 -6.23
C ILE A 2 9.02 4.64 -5.78
N LEU A 3 7.75 4.96 -5.89
CA LEU A 3 7.12 6.16 -5.38
C LEU A 3 6.25 5.76 -4.19
N LEU A 4 6.48 6.37 -3.04
CA LEU A 4 5.71 6.07 -1.83
C LEU A 4 5.51 7.35 -1.00
N GLY A 5 4.37 7.45 -0.33
CA GLY A 5 4.06 8.57 0.55
C GLY A 5 2.57 8.81 0.70
N ASP A 6 2.27 9.88 1.44
CA ASP A 6 0.94 10.45 1.56
C ASP A 6 0.64 11.33 0.34
N PHE A 7 -0.37 10.96 -0.43
CA PHE A 7 -0.84 11.69 -1.61
C PHE A 7 -2.20 12.36 -1.37
N ASN A 8 -2.75 12.22 -0.16
CA ASN A 8 -4.07 12.73 0.21
C ASN A 8 -5.19 12.25 -0.74
N ILE A 9 -5.11 11.01 -1.19
CA ILE A 9 -6.10 10.41 -2.08
C ILE A 9 -7.34 10.01 -1.28
N PHE A 10 -8.48 10.59 -1.63
CA PHE A 10 -9.73 10.35 -0.92
C PHE A 10 -10.46 9.11 -1.41
N ASP A 11 -10.38 8.83 -2.71
CA ASP A 11 -10.99 7.66 -3.34
C ASP A 11 -10.26 7.27 -4.62
N THR A 12 -10.68 6.16 -5.22
CA THR A 12 -10.04 5.59 -6.41
C THR A 12 -10.27 6.40 -7.70
N SER A 13 -11.15 7.39 -7.70
CA SER A 13 -11.41 8.30 -8.84
C SER A 13 -10.58 9.58 -8.78
N ASP A 14 -9.78 9.78 -7.73
CA ASP A 14 -9.00 10.98 -7.48
C ASP A 14 -8.04 11.31 -8.64
N GLU A 15 -7.98 12.58 -9.00
CA GLU A 15 -7.11 13.06 -10.09
C GLU A 15 -5.62 12.80 -9.82
N THR A 16 -5.20 12.80 -8.55
CA THR A 16 -3.83 12.50 -8.13
C THR A 16 -3.48 11.06 -8.50
N LEU A 17 -4.39 10.12 -8.28
CA LEU A 17 -4.20 8.72 -8.67
C LEU A 17 -4.05 8.57 -10.19
N GLN A 18 -4.87 9.31 -10.94
CA GLN A 18 -4.78 9.33 -12.40
C GLN A 18 -3.48 9.97 -12.89
N ALA A 19 -2.98 11.01 -12.20
CA ALA A 19 -1.70 11.64 -12.53
C ALA A 19 -0.52 10.69 -12.30
N ILE A 20 -0.53 9.91 -11.20
CA ILE A 20 0.46 8.86 -10.90
C ILE A 20 0.47 7.83 -12.05
N ALA A 21 -0.70 7.35 -12.47
CA ALA A 21 -0.83 6.38 -13.56
C ALA A 21 -0.36 6.98 -14.92
N ARG A 22 -0.72 8.23 -15.23
CA ARG A 22 -0.26 8.92 -16.45
C ARG A 22 1.24 9.14 -16.49
N ALA A 23 1.88 9.27 -15.34
CA ALA A 23 3.34 9.34 -15.22
C ALA A 23 4.02 7.96 -15.40
N GLY A 24 3.26 6.90 -15.68
CA GLY A 24 3.77 5.57 -15.94
C GLY A 24 3.99 4.72 -14.69
N PHE A 25 3.51 5.18 -13.52
CA PHE A 25 3.54 4.37 -12.31
C PHE A 25 2.38 3.37 -12.30
N VAL A 26 2.67 2.18 -11.83
CA VAL A 26 1.69 1.11 -11.59
C VAL A 26 1.47 0.97 -10.10
N LEU A 27 0.23 1.07 -9.68
CA LEU A 27 -0.18 0.77 -8.30
C LEU A 27 -0.54 -0.71 -8.21
N PRO A 28 0.02 -1.44 -7.24
CA PRO A 28 -0.37 -2.83 -7.00
C PRO A 28 -1.88 -2.94 -6.74
N PRO A 29 -2.59 -3.83 -7.43
CA PRO A 29 -4.03 -3.99 -7.22
C PRO A 29 -4.41 -4.31 -5.76
N GLN A 30 -3.51 -4.99 -5.04
CA GLN A 30 -3.69 -5.32 -3.62
C GLN A 30 -3.77 -4.07 -2.73
N LEU A 31 -3.08 -2.98 -3.11
CA LEU A 31 -3.07 -1.72 -2.34
C LEU A 31 -4.24 -0.80 -2.70
N GLN A 32 -4.76 -0.88 -3.93
CA GLN A 32 -5.80 0.03 -4.42
C GLN A 32 -7.09 -0.02 -3.59
N GLN A 33 -7.34 -1.13 -2.90
CA GLN A 33 -8.55 -1.33 -2.09
C GLN A 33 -8.29 -1.19 -0.59
N LEU A 34 -7.08 -0.84 -0.18
CA LEU A 34 -6.71 -0.74 1.22
C LEU A 34 -6.70 0.72 1.68
N PRO A 35 -7.70 1.14 2.47
CA PRO A 35 -7.65 2.46 3.07
C PRO A 35 -6.53 2.53 4.12
N SER A 36 -5.81 3.65 4.15
CA SER A 36 -4.66 3.86 5.02
C SER A 36 -4.91 4.83 6.17
N ASN A 37 -6.11 5.40 6.28
CA ASN A 37 -6.45 6.22 7.44
C ASN A 37 -7.04 5.40 8.60
N ALA A 38 -6.96 5.90 9.83
CA ALA A 38 -7.43 5.22 11.03
C ALA A 38 -8.92 4.79 10.97
N PRO A 39 -9.86 5.60 10.42
CA PRO A 39 -11.24 5.18 10.19
C PRO A 39 -11.42 4.17 9.05
N LYS A 40 -10.38 3.85 8.30
CA LYS A 40 -10.41 2.93 7.14
C LYS A 40 -11.40 3.36 6.05
N THR A 41 -11.41 4.64 5.73
CA THR A 41 -12.33 5.23 4.75
C THR A 41 -11.63 5.97 3.62
N LYS A 42 -10.31 6.21 3.72
CA LYS A 42 -9.53 7.02 2.80
C LYS A 42 -8.23 6.32 2.38
N HIS A 43 -7.81 6.57 1.16
CA HIS A 43 -6.62 5.97 0.52
C HIS A 43 -5.47 6.98 0.47
N TYR A 44 -5.18 7.66 1.57
CA TYR A 44 -4.20 8.76 1.62
C TYR A 44 -2.81 8.35 1.15
N ASP A 45 -2.36 7.19 1.59
CA ASP A 45 -1.02 6.69 1.29
C ASP A 45 -1.04 5.73 0.11
N GLN A 46 0.03 5.77 -0.69
CA GLN A 46 0.20 4.88 -1.84
C GLN A 46 1.64 4.42 -1.97
N ILE A 47 1.81 3.23 -2.54
CA ILE A 47 3.09 2.70 -3.01
C ILE A 47 2.91 2.34 -4.48
N ALA A 48 3.67 2.98 -5.36
CA ALA A 48 3.58 2.79 -6.80
C ALA A 48 4.96 2.53 -7.41
N PHE A 49 5.00 1.86 -8.53
CA PHE A 49 6.22 1.42 -9.19
C PHE A 49 6.27 1.91 -10.63
N ILE A 50 7.41 2.47 -11.02
CA ILE A 50 7.80 2.58 -12.43
C ILE A 50 8.88 1.55 -12.70
N ALA A 51 8.60 0.61 -13.60
CA ALA A 51 9.65 -0.17 -14.21
C ALA A 51 9.13 -0.85 -15.46
N PRO A 52 9.73 -0.56 -16.60
CA PRO A 52 9.40 -1.18 -17.88
C PRO A 52 9.52 -2.72 -17.82
N ASP A 53 10.41 -3.22 -16.94
CA ASP A 53 10.72 -4.66 -16.82
C ASP A 53 10.35 -5.25 -15.44
N VAL A 54 9.63 -4.51 -14.59
CA VAL A 54 9.37 -4.93 -13.18
C VAL A 54 8.35 -6.02 -13.07
N GLN A 55 7.41 -6.13 -13.98
CA GLN A 55 6.47 -7.25 -13.97
C GLN A 55 7.20 -8.61 -13.98
N ASP A 56 8.42 -8.63 -14.53
CA ASP A 56 9.28 -9.81 -14.61
C ASP A 56 10.34 -9.88 -13.49
N GLN A 57 10.65 -8.78 -12.83
CA GLN A 57 11.79 -8.68 -11.91
C GLN A 57 11.43 -8.43 -10.44
N LEU A 58 10.25 -7.88 -10.17
CA LEU A 58 9.75 -7.67 -8.80
C LEU A 58 8.42 -8.42 -8.65
N GLN A 59 8.45 -9.50 -7.90
CA GLN A 59 7.23 -10.20 -7.57
C GLN A 59 6.67 -9.63 -6.26
N LEU A 60 5.53 -8.97 -6.34
CA LEU A 60 4.75 -8.60 -5.16
C LEU A 60 4.15 -9.88 -4.56
N CYS A 61 4.55 -10.22 -3.34
CA CYS A 61 4.06 -11.39 -2.62
C CYS A 61 2.83 -11.03 -1.80
N GLN A 62 2.95 -10.00 -0.96
CA GLN A 62 1.89 -9.55 -0.07
C GLN A 62 1.90 -8.03 0.05
N ALA A 63 0.76 -7.49 0.44
CA ALA A 63 0.60 -6.08 0.76
C ALA A 63 -0.47 -5.91 1.84
N GLY A 64 -0.37 -4.84 2.61
CA GLY A 64 -1.34 -4.59 3.67
C GLY A 64 -1.20 -3.20 4.27
N VAL A 65 -2.09 -2.95 5.23
CA VAL A 65 -2.05 -1.78 6.10
C VAL A 65 -1.98 -2.28 7.53
N PHE A 66 -1.01 -1.81 8.28
CA PHE A 66 -0.80 -2.21 9.66
C PHE A 66 -1.63 -1.33 10.59
N ASN A 67 -2.67 -1.91 11.20
CA ASN A 67 -3.48 -1.22 12.20
C ASN A 67 -2.81 -1.33 13.58
N TYR A 68 -2.01 -0.34 13.96
CA TYR A 68 -1.37 -0.32 15.28
C TYR A 68 -2.36 -0.15 16.44
N PHE A 69 -3.60 0.31 16.17
CA PHE A 69 -4.65 0.39 17.20
C PHE A 69 -5.17 -0.99 17.65
N ASP A 70 -4.79 -2.07 16.97
CA ASP A 70 -5.01 -3.43 17.45
C ASP A 70 -4.03 -3.83 18.57
N TYR A 71 -2.96 -3.04 18.77
CA TYR A 71 -1.89 -3.31 19.73
C TYR A 71 -1.76 -2.23 20.83
N VAL A 72 -1.96 -0.96 20.47
CA VAL A 72 -1.87 0.18 21.40
C VAL A 72 -3.12 1.04 21.25
N TYR A 73 -3.52 1.71 22.33
CA TYR A 73 -4.77 2.48 22.40
C TYR A 73 -5.98 1.68 21.87
N ARG A 74 -6.04 0.40 22.27
CA ARG A 74 -7.12 -0.49 21.84
C ARG A 74 -8.45 -0.02 22.41
N GLN A 75 -9.55 -0.42 21.77
CA GLN A 75 -10.89 0.05 22.16
C GLN A 75 -11.24 -0.25 23.62
N GLU A 76 -10.89 -1.42 24.11
CA GLU A 76 -11.12 -1.81 25.49
C GLU A 76 -10.26 -1.06 26.51
N GLN A 77 -9.25 -0.33 26.05
CA GLN A 77 -8.38 0.49 26.89
C GLN A 77 -8.90 1.92 27.07
N GLU A 78 -10.00 2.29 26.41
CA GLU A 78 -10.62 3.64 26.52
C GLU A 78 -10.72 4.15 27.97
N PRO A 79 -11.21 3.35 28.96
CA PRO A 79 -11.33 3.83 30.33
C PRO A 79 -9.98 4.19 31.00
N LEU A 80 -8.88 3.59 30.55
CA LEU A 80 -7.55 3.84 31.12
C LEU A 80 -7.02 5.24 30.76
N TYR A 81 -7.55 5.83 29.70
CA TYR A 81 -7.12 7.14 29.19
C TYR A 81 -8.11 8.27 29.54
N ALA A 82 -9.16 7.98 30.31
CA ALA A 82 -10.20 8.97 30.65
C ALA A 82 -9.64 10.22 31.30
N ASP A 83 -8.69 10.09 32.22
CA ASP A 83 -8.04 11.23 32.88
C ASP A 83 -7.20 12.06 31.92
N GLN A 84 -6.54 11.43 30.96
CA GLN A 84 -5.71 12.12 29.96
C GLN A 84 -6.57 12.87 28.94
N MET A 85 -7.74 12.35 28.61
CA MET A 85 -8.73 13.00 27.76
C MET A 85 -9.45 14.17 28.46
N GLY A 86 -9.48 14.14 29.81
CA GLY A 86 -10.01 15.21 30.66
C GLY A 86 -11.51 15.46 30.47
N ALA A 87 -11.95 16.68 30.82
CA ALA A 87 -13.36 17.05 30.78
C ALA A 87 -14.01 16.93 29.39
N ALA A 88 -13.21 17.08 28.33
CA ALA A 88 -13.70 16.97 26.96
C ALA A 88 -14.17 15.57 26.58
N TYR A 89 -13.71 14.54 27.29
CA TYR A 89 -14.22 13.17 27.14
C TYR A 89 -15.63 13.00 27.69
N LEU A 90 -15.95 13.73 28.78
CA LEU A 90 -17.24 13.61 29.47
C LEU A 90 -18.31 14.55 28.90
N SER A 91 -17.88 15.71 28.37
CA SER A 91 -18.78 16.77 27.95
C SER A 91 -18.42 17.34 26.58
N ALA A 92 -19.43 17.59 25.76
CA ALA A 92 -19.26 18.29 24.48
C ALA A 92 -18.99 19.80 24.70
N LYS A 93 -18.56 20.49 23.64
CA LYS A 93 -18.27 21.95 23.69
C LYS A 93 -19.44 22.81 24.13
N ASN A 94 -20.66 22.37 23.94
CA ASN A 94 -21.90 23.04 24.38
C ASN A 94 -22.26 22.72 25.84
N GLY A 95 -21.42 21.97 26.58
CA GLY A 95 -21.66 21.58 27.97
C GLY A 95 -22.56 20.36 28.17
N ALA A 96 -23.11 19.78 27.10
CA ALA A 96 -23.91 18.57 27.21
C ALA A 96 -23.04 17.37 27.57
N ALA A 97 -23.54 16.48 28.43
CA ALA A 97 -22.86 15.22 28.75
C ALA A 97 -22.84 14.30 27.53
N ARG A 98 -21.69 13.72 27.23
CA ARG A 98 -21.56 12.73 26.14
C ARG A 98 -22.16 11.41 26.54
N SER A 99 -22.94 10.82 25.65
CA SER A 99 -23.39 9.43 25.73
C SER A 99 -22.17 8.47 25.66
N PRO A 100 -22.32 7.19 26.01
CA PRO A 100 -21.27 6.20 25.85
C PRO A 100 -20.70 6.15 24.42
N ASP A 101 -21.56 6.17 23.39
CA ASP A 101 -21.14 6.11 21.99
C ASP A 101 -20.35 7.37 21.57
N GLU A 102 -20.77 8.56 22.03
CA GLU A 102 -20.06 9.80 21.79
C GLU A 102 -18.69 9.86 22.50
N ARG A 103 -18.55 9.21 23.66
CA ARG A 103 -17.27 9.06 24.35
C ARG A 103 -16.35 8.14 23.58
N THR A 104 -16.86 7.01 23.10
CA THR A 104 -16.11 6.08 22.26
C THR A 104 -15.66 6.75 20.95
N GLN A 105 -16.54 7.55 20.33
CA GLN A 105 -16.17 8.32 19.16
C GLN A 105 -15.06 9.35 19.47
N TYR A 106 -15.19 10.05 20.59
CA TYR A 106 -14.18 10.99 21.05
C TYR A 106 -12.84 10.29 21.31
N TYR A 107 -12.83 9.12 21.95
CA TYR A 107 -11.63 8.34 22.15
C TYR A 107 -10.98 7.92 20.84
N ASN A 108 -11.77 7.46 19.87
CA ASN A 108 -11.27 7.08 18.56
C ASN A 108 -10.62 8.23 17.80
N GLU A 109 -11.14 9.45 17.95
CA GLU A 109 -10.53 10.66 17.42
C GLU A 109 -9.30 11.07 18.23
N TRP A 110 -9.39 11.09 19.57
CA TRP A 110 -8.30 11.48 20.46
C TRP A 110 -7.06 10.59 20.27
N ARG A 111 -7.21 9.30 20.17
CA ARG A 111 -6.07 8.39 19.99
C ARG A 111 -5.30 8.61 18.68
N THR A 112 -5.91 9.16 17.64
CA THR A 112 -5.20 9.52 16.41
C THR A 112 -4.22 10.68 16.64
N TYR A 113 -4.50 11.58 17.55
CA TYR A 113 -3.57 12.65 17.95
C TYR A 113 -2.41 12.14 18.83
N GLN A 114 -2.55 10.97 19.45
CA GLN A 114 -1.47 10.36 20.24
C GLN A 114 -0.49 9.58 19.35
N MET A 115 -0.95 9.10 18.22
CA MET A 115 -0.16 8.29 17.28
C MET A 115 -0.13 8.95 15.89
N SER A 116 -1.11 8.64 15.07
CA SER A 116 -1.34 9.21 13.74
C SER A 116 -2.76 8.84 13.30
N ASP A 117 -3.33 9.61 12.41
CA ASP A 117 -4.54 9.25 11.67
C ASP A 117 -4.23 8.43 10.40
N HIS A 118 -2.92 8.27 10.06
CA HIS A 118 -2.45 7.39 9.00
C HIS A 118 -1.96 6.05 9.56
N LEU A 119 -2.29 4.97 8.88
CA LEU A 119 -1.84 3.60 9.19
C LEU A 119 -0.71 3.20 8.23
N PRO A 120 0.41 2.65 8.73
CA PRO A 120 1.52 2.24 7.88
C PRO A 120 1.09 1.25 6.79
N MET A 121 1.28 1.64 5.53
CA MET A 121 1.11 0.76 4.38
C MET A 121 2.41 0.01 4.13
N TRP A 122 2.31 -1.28 3.80
CA TRP A 122 3.47 -2.12 3.57
C TRP A 122 3.27 -3.04 2.37
N ILE A 123 4.39 -3.44 1.78
CA ILE A 123 4.45 -4.45 0.72
C ILE A 123 5.58 -5.43 1.00
N GLU A 124 5.38 -6.66 0.59
CA GLU A 124 6.41 -7.69 0.56
C GLU A 124 6.80 -7.96 -0.89
N LEU A 125 8.07 -7.73 -1.19
CA LEU A 125 8.65 -7.95 -2.51
C LEU A 125 9.59 -9.15 -2.47
N ARG A 126 9.41 -10.09 -3.40
CA ARG A 126 10.39 -11.12 -3.65
C ARG A 126 11.50 -10.55 -4.52
N VAL A 127 12.73 -10.59 -4.00
CA VAL A 127 13.93 -10.07 -4.66
C VAL A 127 14.91 -11.17 -5.11
N ASP A 128 14.56 -12.44 -4.94
CA ASP A 128 15.39 -13.59 -5.32
C ASP A 128 15.16 -13.99 -6.80
N PHE A 129 15.45 -13.07 -7.69
CA PHE A 129 15.34 -13.29 -9.14
C PHE A 129 16.72 -13.31 -9.85
N GLY A 130 17.82 -13.15 -9.13
CA GLY A 130 19.16 -13.03 -9.72
C GLY A 130 19.51 -14.19 -10.63
N ARG A 131 19.18 -15.42 -10.25
CA ARG A 131 19.42 -16.62 -11.06
C ARG A 131 18.61 -16.64 -12.36
N GLU A 132 17.35 -16.21 -12.31
CA GLU A 132 16.45 -16.15 -13.45
C GLU A 132 16.82 -15.03 -14.42
N TYR A 133 17.18 -13.87 -13.89
CA TYR A 133 17.73 -12.76 -14.65
C TYR A 133 19.00 -13.16 -15.41
N LEU A 134 19.95 -13.83 -14.75
CA LEU A 134 21.17 -14.30 -15.39
C LEU A 134 20.90 -15.35 -16.50
N ARG A 135 19.96 -16.27 -16.28
CA ARG A 135 19.53 -17.22 -17.31
C ARG A 135 18.96 -16.54 -18.55
N ARG A 136 18.09 -15.54 -18.37
CA ARG A 136 17.53 -14.75 -19.47
C ARG A 136 18.63 -14.01 -20.23
N LYS A 137 19.56 -13.38 -19.52
CA LYS A 137 20.69 -12.68 -20.16
C LYS A 137 21.59 -13.63 -20.95
N LEU A 138 21.85 -14.81 -20.45
CA LEU A 138 22.64 -15.83 -21.16
C LEU A 138 21.88 -16.34 -22.40
N ALA A 139 20.57 -16.59 -22.29
CA ALA A 139 19.74 -17.02 -23.44
C ALA A 139 19.70 -15.97 -24.55
N LEU A 140 19.69 -14.68 -24.23
CA LEU A 140 19.76 -13.58 -25.20
C LEU A 140 21.15 -13.45 -25.87
N GLN A 141 22.20 -13.99 -25.29
CA GLN A 141 23.57 -13.99 -25.83
C GLN A 141 23.89 -15.24 -26.66
N THR A 142 23.03 -16.24 -26.63
CA THR A 142 23.19 -17.45 -27.47
C THR A 142 22.77 -17.07 -28.89
N PRO A 143 23.65 -17.13 -29.90
CA PRO A 143 23.28 -16.89 -31.28
C PRO A 143 22.16 -17.86 -31.69
N PRO A 144 21.23 -17.47 -32.57
CA PRO A 144 20.26 -18.39 -33.10
C PRO A 144 21.00 -19.56 -33.77
N GLU A 145 20.54 -20.78 -33.55
CA GLU A 145 21.08 -21.96 -34.24
C GLU A 145 21.09 -21.68 -35.77
N PRO A 146 22.21 -22.02 -36.44
CA PRO A 146 22.25 -21.83 -37.89
C PRO A 146 21.09 -22.59 -38.52
N ILE A 147 20.33 -21.91 -39.36
CA ILE A 147 19.26 -22.53 -40.15
C ILE A 147 19.92 -23.66 -40.95
N PRO A 148 19.46 -24.90 -40.82
CA PRO A 148 20.02 -25.98 -41.58
C PRO A 148 19.89 -25.61 -43.09
N ASP A 149 21.04 -25.59 -43.77
CA ASP A 149 21.11 -25.34 -45.19
C ASP A 149 20.08 -26.27 -45.88
N ALA A 150 19.19 -25.67 -46.62
CA ALA A 150 18.32 -26.40 -47.57
C ALA A 150 19.20 -26.84 -48.71
N ALA A 151 20.12 -27.76 -48.41
CA ALA A 151 20.99 -28.37 -49.40
C ALA A 151 20.32 -29.60 -50.00
N GLU A 152 20.03 -29.41 -51.27
CA GLU A 152 20.06 -30.48 -52.29
C GLU A 152 18.96 -31.54 -52.25
N THR A 153 17.80 -31.15 -52.76
CA THR A 153 17.07 -32.08 -53.61
C THR A 153 17.26 -31.66 -55.07
N ARG A 154 18.46 -31.89 -55.58
CA ARG A 154 18.69 -32.00 -57.04
C ARG A 154 19.21 -33.41 -57.29
N GLY A 155 18.46 -34.18 -58.07
CA GLY A 155 19.01 -35.28 -58.79
C GLY A 155 18.30 -36.62 -58.63
N GLY A 156 17.64 -37.00 -59.68
CA GLY A 156 17.22 -38.37 -59.92
C GLY A 156 15.99 -38.48 -60.76
#